data_b3d3d21c667f933b8e37b471eeec0cda
#
_entry.id   b3d3d21c667f933b8e37b471eeec0cda
#
_cell.length_a   1.000
_cell.length_b   1.000
_cell.length_c   1.000
_cell.angle_alpha   90.00
_cell.angle_beta   90.00
_cell.angle_gamma   90.00
#
_symmetry.space_group_name_H-M   'P 1'
#
loop_
_entity.id
_entity.type
_entity.pdbx_description
1 polymer ?
#
loop_
_entity_poly.entity_id
_entity_poly.type
_entity_poly.pdbx_seq_one_letter_code
_entity_poly.pdbx_strand_id
1 'polypeptide(L)'
;FQGHLILRRYRPFTNRFENEIRPTQIVQKRYTGDHYFVTHHFRFEQRFRDTYSNRWIYRVVLLKKQPTTKVPIRLRNEILYDFNDDRSATENRLQLQFQTPLVINGLKLSFEHRSKNLFSDNDIQHQLLLRTDYSF
;
A
#
# COMPACT_ATOMS: atom_id res chain seq x y z
N PHE A 1 -17.35 7.95 2.44
CA PHE A 1 -16.39 8.39 3.46
C PHE A 1 -16.31 7.31 4.53
N GLN A 2 -15.11 6.88 4.88
CA GLN A 2 -14.88 5.92 5.94
C GLN A 2 -13.80 6.48 6.87
N GLY A 3 -14.07 6.47 8.17
CA GLY A 3 -13.10 6.80 9.20
C GLY A 3 -12.67 5.52 9.94
N HIS A 4 -11.38 5.35 10.16
CA HIS A 4 -10.83 4.24 10.92
C HIS A 4 -9.89 4.76 12.01
N LEU A 5 -9.99 4.18 13.19
CA LEU A 5 -8.99 4.34 14.24
C LEU A 5 -8.16 3.07 14.30
N ILE A 6 -6.87 3.19 14.05
CA ILE A 6 -5.93 2.08 14.11
C ILE A 6 -5.02 2.28 15.32
N LEU A 7 -5.09 1.34 16.25
CA LEU A 7 -4.13 1.24 17.35
C LEU A 7 -3.12 0.18 16.96
N ARG A 8 -1.85 0.55 16.89
CA ARG A 8 -0.76 -0.38 16.59
C ARG A 8 0.31 -0.30 17.66
N ARG A 9 0.72 -1.47 18.13
CA ARG A 9 1.98 -1.62 18.82
C ARG A 9 3.02 -2.01 17.78
N TYR A 10 3.91 -1.10 17.48
CA TYR A 10 4.95 -1.27 16.47
C TYR A 10 6.26 -1.63 17.16
N ARG A 11 6.96 -2.64 16.64
CA ARG A 11 8.32 -2.97 17.03
C ARG A 11 9.26 -2.59 15.91
N PRO A 12 9.88 -1.40 15.95
CA PRO A 12 10.93 -1.08 15.01
C PRO A 12 12.11 -2.04 15.22
N PHE A 13 12.97 -2.16 14.23
CA PHE A 13 14.14 -3.05 14.25
C PHE A 13 15.12 -2.79 15.43
N THR A 14 14.92 -1.71 16.16
CA THR A 14 15.58 -1.39 17.43
C THR A 14 14.66 -1.81 18.55
N ASN A 15 15.06 -2.72 19.38
CA ASN A 15 14.42 -3.36 20.55
C ASN A 15 13.41 -2.55 21.41
N ARG A 16 12.87 -1.43 20.93
CA ARG A 16 11.87 -0.60 21.61
C ARG A 16 10.51 -0.79 20.98
N PHE A 17 9.49 -0.99 21.82
CA PHE A 17 8.10 -0.96 21.40
C PHE A 17 7.63 0.50 21.39
N GLU A 18 7.20 0.97 20.24
CA GLU A 18 6.51 2.25 20.12
C GLU A 18 5.00 2.01 20.05
N ASN A 19 4.25 2.70 20.87
CA ASN A 19 2.80 2.74 20.74
C ASN A 19 2.43 3.82 19.72
N GLU A 20 1.64 3.44 18.74
CA GLU A 20 1.17 4.37 17.72
C GLU A 20 -0.34 4.41 17.71
N ILE A 21 -0.92 5.61 17.85
CA ILE A 21 -2.33 5.88 17.60
C ILE A 21 -2.43 6.51 16.22
N ARG A 22 -3.26 5.93 15.34
CA ARG A 22 -3.35 6.35 13.95
C ARG A 22 -4.81 6.55 13.52
N PRO A 23 -5.42 7.73 13.78
CA PRO A 23 -6.64 8.12 13.12
C PRO A 23 -6.44 8.13 11.61
N THR A 24 -7.34 7.48 10.89
CA THR A 24 -7.24 7.33 9.45
C THR A 24 -8.57 7.71 8.81
N GLN A 25 -8.52 8.59 7.82
CA GLN A 25 -9.64 8.98 7.00
C GLN A 25 -9.44 8.43 5.59
N ILE A 26 -10.47 7.79 5.04
CA ILE A 26 -10.40 7.17 3.71
C ILE A 26 -11.55 7.67 2.85
N VAL A 27 -11.22 8.14 1.66
CA VAL A 27 -12.16 8.38 0.58
C VAL A 27 -11.84 7.40 -0.54
N GLN A 28 -12.86 6.67 -0.97
CA GLN A 28 -12.71 5.67 -2.02
C GLN A 28 -13.76 5.87 -3.09
N LYS A 29 -13.35 5.74 -4.36
CA LYS A 29 -14.24 5.69 -5.51
C LYS A 29 -13.85 4.53 -6.41
N ARG A 30 -14.85 3.74 -6.81
CA ARG A 30 -14.69 2.60 -7.70
C ARG A 30 -15.44 2.86 -9.00
N TYR A 31 -14.75 2.60 -10.09
CA TYR A 31 -15.30 2.58 -11.44
C TYR A 31 -15.34 1.15 -11.93
N THR A 32 -16.43 0.81 -12.61
CA THR A 32 -16.65 -0.53 -13.15
C THR A 32 -16.78 -0.44 -14.66
N GLY A 33 -15.81 -0.97 -15.37
CA GLY A 33 -15.88 -1.18 -16.83
C GLY A 33 -16.28 -2.61 -17.16
N ASP A 34 -16.37 -2.97 -18.43
CA ASP A 34 -16.78 -4.31 -18.87
C ASP A 34 -15.74 -5.38 -18.50
N HIS A 35 -14.47 -5.05 -18.61
CA HIS A 35 -13.36 -5.98 -18.41
C HIS A 35 -12.52 -5.75 -17.16
N TYR A 36 -12.75 -4.64 -16.43
CA TYR A 36 -11.92 -4.28 -15.28
C TYR A 36 -12.67 -3.43 -14.26
N PHE A 37 -12.11 -3.38 -13.06
CA PHE A 37 -12.45 -2.43 -12.02
C PHE A 37 -11.25 -1.52 -11.78
N VAL A 38 -11.49 -0.22 -11.66
CA VAL A 38 -10.51 0.74 -11.19
C VAL A 38 -10.98 1.30 -9.87
N THR A 39 -10.14 1.23 -8.84
CA THR A 39 -10.46 1.78 -7.53
C THR A 39 -9.42 2.82 -7.17
N HIS A 40 -9.89 4.02 -6.88
CA HIS A 40 -9.09 5.11 -6.33
C HIS A 40 -9.29 5.15 -4.83
N HIS A 41 -8.21 5.18 -4.09
CA HIS A 41 -8.19 5.40 -2.65
C HIS A 41 -7.37 6.64 -2.35
N PHE A 42 -7.94 7.50 -1.58
CA PHE A 42 -7.25 8.59 -0.94
C PHE A 42 -7.32 8.38 0.56
N ARG A 43 -6.18 8.39 1.24
CA ARG A 43 -6.08 8.12 2.66
C ARG A 43 -5.22 9.19 3.32
N PHE A 44 -5.74 9.75 4.39
CA PHE A 44 -5.02 10.64 5.28
C PHE A 44 -4.82 9.94 6.63
N GLU A 45 -3.59 9.88 7.11
CA GLU A 45 -3.21 9.29 8.38
C GLU A 45 -2.57 10.36 9.27
N GLN A 46 -3.08 10.51 10.48
CA GLN A 46 -2.42 11.23 11.55
C GLN A 46 -1.73 10.20 12.44
N ARG A 47 -0.44 10.34 12.66
CA ARG A 47 0.35 9.34 13.37
C ARG A 47 0.87 9.98 14.66
N PHE A 48 0.29 9.54 15.78
CA PHE A 48 0.69 9.94 17.13
C PHE A 48 1.60 8.85 17.70
N ARG A 49 2.85 9.14 17.78
CA ARG A 49 3.93 8.37 18.40
C ARG A 49 4.86 9.37 19.08
N ASP A 50 6.08 9.02 19.44
CA ASP A 50 7.04 9.95 20.05
C ASP A 50 7.19 11.25 19.26
N THR A 51 7.06 11.17 17.93
CA THR A 51 6.96 12.33 17.04
C THR A 51 5.65 12.28 16.25
N TYR A 52 4.93 13.39 16.22
CA TYR A 52 3.73 13.53 15.41
C TYR A 52 4.08 13.65 13.93
N SER A 53 3.38 12.92 13.07
CA SER A 53 3.50 13.07 11.62
C SER A 53 2.18 12.86 10.90
N ASN A 54 2.03 13.50 9.76
CA ASN A 54 0.91 13.33 8.84
C ASN A 54 1.36 12.62 7.59
N ARG A 55 0.52 11.72 7.08
CA ARG A 55 0.80 11.00 5.84
C ARG A 55 -0.41 11.03 4.91
N TRP A 56 -0.15 11.37 3.68
CA TRP A 56 -1.10 11.23 2.59
C TRP A 56 -0.73 10.01 1.75
N ILE A 57 -1.75 9.25 1.37
CA ILE A 57 -1.56 8.07 0.54
C ILE A 57 -2.60 8.12 -0.56
N TYR A 58 -2.15 8.16 -1.80
CA TYR A 58 -3.01 7.97 -2.95
C TYR A 58 -2.70 6.61 -3.59
N ARG A 59 -3.74 5.81 -3.80
CA ARG A 59 -3.64 4.46 -4.35
C ARG A 59 -4.63 4.28 -5.48
N VAL A 60 -4.13 3.74 -6.59
CA VAL A 60 -4.95 3.23 -7.69
C VAL A 60 -4.79 1.73 -7.75
N VAL A 61 -5.90 1.03 -7.84
CA VAL A 61 -5.95 -0.42 -8.03
C VAL A 61 -6.72 -0.73 -9.29
N LEU A 62 -6.07 -1.40 -10.23
CA LEU A 62 -6.69 -1.99 -11.41
C LEU A 62 -6.83 -3.48 -11.18
N LEU A 63 -8.05 -3.98 -11.25
CA LEU A 63 -8.37 -5.40 -11.17
C LEU A 63 -9.03 -5.81 -12.49
N LYS A 64 -8.40 -6.73 -13.22
CA LYS A 64 -8.97 -7.29 -14.44
C LYS A 64 -10.08 -8.28 -14.08
N LYS A 65 -11.27 -8.07 -14.64
CA LYS A 65 -12.35 -9.07 -14.63
C LYS A 65 -11.96 -10.19 -15.58
N GLN A 66 -12.01 -11.41 -15.11
CA GLN A 66 -11.71 -12.55 -15.97
C GLN A 66 -12.92 -13.46 -16.07
N PRO A 67 -13.53 -13.59 -17.25
CA PRO A 67 -14.62 -14.55 -17.43
C PRO A 67 -14.15 -16.00 -17.51
N THR A 68 -12.89 -16.23 -17.89
CA THR A 68 -12.43 -17.59 -18.28
C THR A 68 -11.13 -18.07 -17.63
N THR A 69 -10.26 -17.19 -17.19
CA THR A 69 -9.01 -17.60 -16.54
C THR A 69 -9.12 -17.46 -15.03
N LYS A 70 -8.83 -18.55 -14.32
CA LYS A 70 -8.95 -18.64 -12.85
C LYS A 70 -7.91 -17.80 -12.07
N VAL A 71 -7.11 -16.98 -12.75
CA VAL A 71 -6.03 -16.20 -12.14
C VAL A 71 -6.34 -14.70 -12.16
N PRO A 72 -6.87 -14.13 -11.08
CA PRO A 72 -7.07 -12.68 -11.01
C PRO A 72 -5.73 -11.95 -11.01
N ILE A 73 -5.60 -10.99 -11.91
CA ILE A 73 -4.45 -10.09 -12.00
C ILE A 73 -4.84 -8.76 -11.38
N ARG A 74 -4.03 -8.30 -10.44
CA ARG A 74 -4.19 -7.02 -9.76
C ARG A 74 -2.94 -6.18 -9.93
N LEU A 75 -3.09 -5.01 -10.51
CA LEU A 75 -2.06 -3.98 -10.53
C LEU A 75 -2.42 -2.90 -9.52
N ARG A 76 -1.46 -2.52 -8.69
CA ARG A 76 -1.61 -1.47 -7.70
C ARG A 76 -0.46 -0.49 -7.81
N ASN A 77 -0.77 0.78 -7.89
CA ASN A 77 0.19 1.85 -7.68
C ASN A 77 -0.21 2.65 -6.45
N GLU A 78 0.76 2.99 -5.61
CA GLU A 78 0.55 3.73 -4.37
C GLU A 78 1.67 4.77 -4.22
N ILE A 79 1.27 6.01 -4.03
CA ILE A 79 2.16 7.11 -3.72
C ILE A 79 1.91 7.51 -2.28
N LEU A 80 2.97 7.59 -1.49
CA LEU A 80 2.96 8.01 -0.10
C LEU A 80 3.74 9.29 0.04
N TYR A 81 3.19 10.22 0.80
CA TYR A 81 3.84 11.48 1.14
C TYR A 81 3.74 11.74 2.64
N ASP A 82 4.88 11.87 3.32
CA ASP A 82 4.98 12.21 4.74
C ASP A 82 5.35 13.69 4.90
N PHE A 83 4.56 14.44 5.70
CA PHE A 83 4.67 15.90 5.79
C PHE A 83 5.59 16.41 6.88
N ASN A 84 5.89 15.65 7.89
CA ASN A 84 6.57 16.15 9.09
C ASN A 84 7.95 15.54 9.31
N ASP A 85 8.49 14.92 8.31
CA ASP A 85 9.88 14.51 8.34
C ASP A 85 10.68 15.58 7.58
N ASP A 86 11.75 16.12 8.14
CA ASP A 86 12.69 17.02 7.47
C ASP A 86 13.26 16.42 6.17
N ARG A 87 12.99 15.15 5.98
CA ARG A 87 13.13 14.38 4.75
C ARG A 87 11.74 14.12 4.21
N SER A 88 11.25 14.97 3.32
CA SER A 88 9.98 14.74 2.61
C SER A 88 9.97 13.33 1.99
N ALA A 89 9.62 12.36 2.80
CA ALA A 89 9.71 10.94 2.45
C ALA A 89 8.57 10.61 1.48
N THR A 90 8.84 10.80 0.21
CA THR A 90 7.93 10.38 -0.85
C THR A 90 8.33 8.99 -1.29
N GLU A 91 7.38 8.08 -1.24
CA GLU A 91 7.56 6.70 -1.67
C GLU A 91 6.53 6.35 -2.75
N ASN A 92 6.98 5.78 -3.84
CA ASN A 92 6.11 5.13 -4.83
C ASN A 92 6.24 3.62 -4.71
N ARG A 93 5.11 2.93 -4.74
CA ARG A 93 5.02 1.47 -4.73
C ARG A 93 4.20 1.01 -5.91
N LEU A 94 4.82 0.29 -6.82
CA LEU A 94 4.15 -0.40 -7.90
C LEU A 94 4.11 -1.90 -7.58
N GLN A 95 2.93 -2.48 -7.50
CA GLN A 95 2.75 -3.89 -7.17
C GLN A 95 1.93 -4.59 -8.26
N LEU A 96 2.46 -5.71 -8.73
CA LEU A 96 1.75 -6.65 -9.58
C LEU A 96 1.47 -7.93 -8.78
N GLN A 97 0.22 -8.30 -8.64
CA GLN A 97 -0.22 -9.46 -7.87
C GLN A 97 -0.96 -10.47 -8.76
N PHE A 98 -0.60 -11.72 -8.62
CA PHE A 98 -1.27 -12.87 -9.22
C PHE A 98 -1.81 -13.76 -8.11
N GLN A 99 -3.03 -14.23 -8.28
CA GLN A 99 -3.56 -15.29 -7.44
C GLN A 99 -3.48 -16.59 -8.22
N THR A 100 -2.78 -17.57 -7.69
CA THR A 100 -2.54 -18.86 -8.38
C THR A 100 -3.44 -19.95 -7.77
N PRO A 101 -4.64 -20.16 -8.30
CA PRO A 101 -5.46 -21.30 -7.87
C PRO A 101 -4.98 -22.65 -8.41
N LEU A 102 -4.02 -22.61 -9.37
CA LEU A 102 -3.60 -23.79 -10.11
C LEU A 102 -2.58 -24.68 -9.38
N VAL A 103 -1.80 -24.13 -8.47
CA VAL A 103 -0.72 -24.86 -7.77
C VAL A 103 -1.07 -25.12 -6.32
N ILE A 104 -1.50 -24.07 -5.60
CA ILE A 104 -1.92 -24.16 -4.20
C ILE A 104 -3.11 -23.22 -4.03
N ASN A 105 -4.24 -23.75 -3.60
CA ASN A 105 -5.42 -22.93 -3.34
C ASN A 105 -5.09 -21.90 -2.23
N GLY A 106 -5.38 -20.62 -2.48
CA GLY A 106 -5.10 -19.54 -1.52
C GLY A 106 -3.72 -18.88 -1.63
N LEU A 107 -2.80 -19.39 -2.47
CA LEU A 107 -1.50 -18.76 -2.67
C LEU A 107 -1.62 -17.52 -3.56
N LYS A 108 -1.03 -16.42 -3.11
CA LYS A 108 -0.88 -15.17 -3.86
C LYS A 108 0.60 -14.85 -4.01
N LEU A 109 1.02 -14.59 -5.23
CA LEU A 109 2.35 -14.10 -5.54
C LEU A 109 2.26 -12.63 -5.90
N SER A 110 3.15 -11.81 -5.37
CA SER A 110 3.23 -10.40 -5.75
C SER A 110 4.66 -9.94 -5.90
N PHE A 111 4.88 -9.16 -6.94
CA PHE A 111 6.11 -8.42 -7.20
C PHE A 111 5.84 -6.97 -6.85
N GLU A 112 6.69 -6.37 -6.05
CA GLU A 112 6.57 -4.98 -5.65
C GLU A 112 7.88 -4.25 -5.91
N HIS A 113 7.81 -3.18 -6.68
CA HIS A 113 8.89 -2.21 -6.82
C HIS A 113 8.58 -0.99 -5.97
N ARG A 114 9.54 -0.60 -5.15
CA ARG A 114 9.48 0.62 -4.33
C ARG A 114 10.57 1.57 -4.74
N SER A 115 10.20 2.83 -4.90
CA SER A 115 11.13 3.94 -5.06
C SER A 115 10.90 4.92 -3.90
N LYS A 116 11.94 5.27 -3.18
CA LYS A 116 11.91 6.24 -2.08
C LYS A 116 12.67 7.49 -2.46
N ASN A 117 12.44 8.58 -1.74
CA ASN A 117 13.10 9.87 -1.91
C ASN A 117 12.88 10.50 -3.30
N LEU A 118 11.67 10.35 -3.88
CA LEU A 118 11.38 10.79 -5.26
C LEU A 118 11.51 12.29 -5.49
N PHE A 119 11.39 13.10 -4.44
CA PHE A 119 11.45 14.58 -4.51
C PHE A 119 12.50 15.17 -3.57
N SER A 120 13.44 14.35 -3.11
CA SER A 120 14.56 14.79 -2.28
C SER A 120 15.81 14.89 -3.12
N ASP A 121 16.71 15.80 -2.76
CA ASP A 121 18.07 15.89 -3.32
C ASP A 121 18.95 14.69 -2.95
N ASN A 122 18.45 13.81 -2.08
CA ASN A 122 19.08 12.55 -1.75
C ASN A 122 18.87 11.51 -2.86
N ASP A 123 19.80 10.57 -2.97
CA ASP A 123 19.71 9.49 -3.94
C ASP A 123 18.40 8.72 -3.85
N ILE A 124 17.76 8.52 -5.00
CA ILE A 124 16.55 7.71 -5.11
C ILE A 124 16.91 6.27 -4.81
N GLN A 125 16.26 5.71 -3.80
CA GLN A 125 16.46 4.31 -3.42
C GLN A 125 15.41 3.43 -4.08
N HIS A 126 15.86 2.35 -4.71
CA HIS A 126 15.00 1.35 -5.35
C HIS A 126 15.06 0.01 -4.60
N GLN A 127 13.92 -0.61 -4.40
CA GLN A 127 13.79 -1.93 -3.80
C GLN A 127 12.85 -2.80 -4.64
N LEU A 128 13.26 -4.03 -4.92
CA LEU A 128 12.41 -5.06 -5.51
C LEU A 128 12.08 -6.10 -4.44
N LEU A 129 10.81 -6.41 -4.29
CA LEU A 129 10.30 -7.33 -3.28
C LEU A 129 9.45 -8.40 -3.96
N LEU A 130 9.75 -9.65 -3.67
CA LEU A 130 8.85 -10.77 -3.93
C LEU A 130 8.13 -11.11 -2.63
N ARG A 131 6.80 -11.18 -2.69
CA ARG A 131 5.97 -11.56 -1.54
C ARG A 131 5.10 -12.73 -1.90
N THR A 132 4.97 -13.61 -0.94
CA THR A 132 4.02 -14.71 -0.98
C THR A 132 3.05 -14.54 0.17
N ASP A 133 1.76 -14.51 -0.11
CA ASP A 133 0.70 -14.50 0.89
C ASP A 133 -0.09 -15.79 0.73
N TYR A 134 -0.36 -16.47 1.82
CA TYR A 134 -1.20 -17.64 1.85
C TYR A 134 -2.41 -17.39 2.76
N SER A 135 -3.60 -17.68 2.23
CA SER A 135 -4.84 -17.58 3.01
C SER A 135 -5.46 -18.97 3.14
N PHE A 136 -5.67 -19.39 4.37
CA PHE A 136 -6.41 -20.61 4.72
C PHE A 136 -7.90 -20.45 4.53
#